data_0920d75cb56a16d87b7dd3ba1a334383
#
_entry.id   0920d75cb56a16d87b7dd3ba1a334383
#
_cell.length_a   1.000
_cell.length_b   1.000
_cell.length_c   1.000
_cell.angle_alpha   90.00
_cell.angle_beta   90.00
_cell.angle_gamma   90.00
#
_symmetry.space_group_name_H-M   'P 1'
#
loop_
_entity.id
_entity.type
_entity.pdbx_description
1 polymer ?
#
loop_
_entity_poly.entity_id
_entity_poly.type
_entity_poly.pdbx_seq_one_letter_code
_entity_poly.pdbx_strand_id
1 'polypeptide(L)'
;MNTKKLTIIALFIALSAVGGFIKLPSAVGSIALDIFPALIAVIVIGNKSGALVGGLGHMISAQLGGLPLGPLHLIIAVEMALLVLLFGLLYQSGRRILASILFVLGNGLFAALPFAFIISFSFYIAIAPMLLLAALINTILALLIISKLKPFF
;
A
#
# COMPACT_ATOMS: atom_id res chain seq x y z
N MET A 1 11.05 7.74 19.76
CA MET A 1 11.55 7.37 18.42
C MET A 1 12.78 8.21 18.16
N ASN A 2 13.92 7.63 17.74
CA ASN A 2 15.12 8.41 17.50
C ASN A 2 15.05 9.11 16.13
N THR A 3 15.83 10.18 15.96
CA THR A 3 15.84 11.02 14.75
C THR A 3 16.14 10.20 13.49
N LYS A 4 17.07 9.25 13.53
CA LYS A 4 17.42 8.37 12.42
C LYS A 4 16.19 7.58 11.92
N LYS A 5 15.42 6.99 12.83
CA LYS A 5 14.21 6.23 12.47
C LYS A 5 13.14 7.13 11.86
N LEU A 6 12.97 8.35 12.39
CA LEU A 6 12.03 9.33 11.85
C LEU A 6 12.40 9.73 10.43
N THR A 7 13.68 10.00 10.18
CA THR A 7 14.19 10.33 8.83
C THR A 7 13.91 9.20 7.83
N ILE A 8 14.13 7.94 8.21
CA ILE A 8 13.87 6.80 7.33
C ILE A 8 12.36 6.66 7.04
N ILE A 9 11.50 6.83 8.04
CA ILE A 9 10.05 6.84 7.84
C ILE A 9 9.65 7.93 6.84
N ALA A 10 10.14 9.16 7.03
CA ALA A 10 9.86 10.27 6.12
C ALA A 10 10.34 10.01 4.69
N LEU A 11 11.50 9.37 4.53
CA LEU A 11 12.02 8.96 3.22
C LEU A 11 11.10 7.93 2.54
N PHE A 12 10.63 6.91 3.26
CA PHE A 12 9.70 5.93 2.69
C PHE A 12 8.34 6.54 2.35
N ILE A 13 7.85 7.51 3.14
CA ILE A 13 6.64 8.27 2.81
C ILE A 13 6.85 9.08 1.54
N ALA A 14 8.01 9.75 1.38
CA ALA A 14 8.36 10.46 0.16
C ALA A 14 8.46 9.54 -1.06
N LEU A 15 9.00 8.32 -0.89
CA LEU A 15 9.02 7.30 -1.95
C LEU A 15 7.60 6.84 -2.32
N SER A 16 6.69 6.72 -1.35
CA SER A 16 5.27 6.45 -1.64
C SER A 16 4.64 7.58 -2.45
N ALA A 17 4.94 8.84 -2.12
CA ALA A 17 4.49 10.00 -2.91
C ALA A 17 5.02 9.94 -4.35
N VAL A 18 6.30 9.61 -4.55
CA VAL A 18 6.89 9.41 -5.89
C VAL A 18 6.21 8.25 -6.63
N GLY A 19 5.99 7.12 -5.96
CA GLY A 19 5.24 5.99 -6.51
C GLY A 19 3.81 6.38 -6.92
N GLY A 20 3.21 7.34 -6.22
CA GLY A 20 1.90 7.92 -6.52
C GLY A 20 1.81 8.61 -7.89
N PHE A 21 2.92 9.02 -8.49
CA PHE A 21 2.95 9.55 -9.86
C PHE A 21 2.96 8.45 -10.93
N ILE A 22 3.28 7.21 -10.55
CA ILE A 22 3.20 6.06 -11.46
C ILE A 22 1.77 5.53 -11.38
N LYS A 23 0.96 5.90 -12.37
CA LYS A 23 -0.49 5.67 -12.37
C LYS A 23 -0.88 4.64 -13.41
N LEU A 24 -1.69 3.68 -12.99
CA LEU A 24 -2.38 2.75 -13.86
C LEU A 24 -3.77 3.32 -14.18
N PRO A 25 -4.16 3.43 -15.47
CA PRO A 25 -5.49 3.89 -15.84
C PRO A 25 -6.56 2.91 -15.34
N SER A 26 -7.69 3.42 -14.86
CA SER A 26 -8.86 2.62 -14.49
C SER A 26 -10.14 3.25 -14.98
N ALA A 27 -11.25 2.49 -14.97
CA ALA A 27 -12.57 2.96 -15.40
C ALA A 27 -13.09 4.15 -14.56
N VAL A 28 -12.59 4.34 -13.37
CA VAL A 28 -13.03 5.38 -12.41
C VAL A 28 -11.88 6.31 -11.97
N GLY A 29 -10.88 6.46 -12.83
CA GLY A 29 -9.73 7.31 -12.55
C GLY A 29 -8.40 6.60 -12.77
N SER A 30 -7.44 6.79 -11.89
CA SER A 30 -6.12 6.17 -11.94
C SER A 30 -5.74 5.59 -10.58
N ILE A 31 -5.05 4.45 -10.60
CA ILE A 31 -4.58 3.76 -9.40
C ILE A 31 -3.07 3.87 -9.32
N ALA A 32 -2.57 4.31 -8.18
CA ALA A 32 -1.16 4.60 -7.97
C ALA A 32 -0.35 3.36 -7.54
N LEU A 33 0.93 3.37 -7.85
CA LEU A 33 1.89 2.38 -7.34
C LEU A 33 2.61 2.95 -6.11
N ASP A 34 1.85 3.34 -5.10
CA ASP A 34 2.33 4.09 -3.92
C ASP A 34 2.60 3.24 -2.68
N ILE A 35 2.20 1.96 -2.69
CA ILE A 35 2.26 1.13 -1.48
C ILE A 35 3.51 0.25 -1.39
N PHE A 36 4.23 -0.04 -2.53
CA PHE A 36 5.41 -0.89 -2.48
C PHE A 36 6.51 -0.39 -1.52
N PRO A 37 6.73 0.95 -1.33
CA PRO A 37 7.70 1.42 -0.35
C PRO A 37 7.33 1.04 1.08
N ALA A 38 6.05 1.02 1.42
CA ALA A 38 5.58 0.60 2.75
C ALA A 38 5.82 -0.89 3.00
N LEU A 39 5.65 -1.75 1.99
CA LEU A 39 5.96 -3.18 2.07
C LEU A 39 7.46 -3.42 2.27
N ILE A 40 8.33 -2.59 1.70
CA ILE A 40 9.77 -2.63 1.95
C ILE A 40 10.06 -2.11 3.37
N ALA A 41 9.41 -1.03 3.79
CA ALA A 41 9.62 -0.42 5.09
C ALA A 41 9.36 -1.38 6.26
N VAL A 42 8.40 -2.32 6.16
CA VAL A 42 8.18 -3.32 7.21
C VAL A 42 9.41 -4.20 7.46
N ILE A 43 10.22 -4.42 6.44
CA ILE A 43 11.45 -5.23 6.55
C ILE A 43 12.62 -4.39 7.07
N VAL A 44 12.72 -3.13 6.62
CA VAL A 44 13.86 -2.26 6.95
C VAL A 44 13.73 -1.60 8.33
N ILE A 45 12.52 -1.15 8.70
CA ILE A 45 12.29 -0.35 9.91
C ILE A 45 11.22 -0.92 10.85
N GLY A 46 10.69 -2.11 10.51
CA GLY A 46 9.75 -2.88 11.33
C GLY A 46 8.28 -2.58 11.06
N ASN A 47 7.42 -3.52 11.49
CA ASN A 47 6.01 -3.60 11.13
C ASN A 47 5.21 -2.32 11.42
N LYS A 48 5.32 -1.77 12.65
CA LYS A 48 4.58 -0.56 13.04
C LYS A 48 4.99 0.66 12.21
N SER A 49 6.29 0.78 11.90
CA SER A 49 6.80 1.89 11.08
C SER A 49 6.38 1.74 9.63
N GLY A 50 6.42 0.52 9.08
CA GLY A 50 5.91 0.22 7.74
C GLY A 50 4.41 0.48 7.62
N ALA A 51 3.61 0.10 8.61
CA ALA A 51 2.18 0.41 8.65
C ALA A 51 1.91 1.93 8.61
N LEU A 52 2.69 2.70 9.38
CA LEU A 52 2.62 4.16 9.36
C LEU A 52 2.96 4.73 7.96
N VAL A 53 3.99 4.19 7.32
CA VAL A 53 4.34 4.54 5.92
C VAL A 53 3.18 4.20 4.99
N GLY A 54 2.53 3.04 5.15
CA GLY A 54 1.39 2.63 4.32
C GLY A 54 0.22 3.60 4.39
N GLY A 55 -0.20 3.97 5.60
CA GLY A 55 -1.30 4.91 5.80
C GLY A 55 -0.96 6.35 5.35
N LEU A 56 0.14 6.91 5.86
CA LEU A 56 0.53 8.29 5.55
C LEU A 56 1.02 8.43 4.10
N GLY A 57 1.75 7.43 3.58
CA GLY A 57 2.21 7.42 2.19
C GLY A 57 1.04 7.43 1.23
N HIS A 58 0.01 6.60 1.48
CA HIS A 58 -1.23 6.62 0.69
C HIS A 58 -1.93 7.97 0.75
N MET A 59 -2.06 8.57 1.94
CA MET A 59 -2.70 9.89 2.09
C MET A 59 -1.99 10.98 1.28
N ILE A 60 -0.67 11.03 1.32
CA ILE A 60 0.10 12.02 0.56
C ILE A 60 -0.03 11.73 -0.95
N SER A 61 0.08 10.47 -1.37
CA SER A 61 -0.12 10.06 -2.75
C SER A 61 -1.51 10.46 -3.26
N ALA A 62 -2.56 10.19 -2.49
CA ALA A 62 -3.93 10.55 -2.82
C ALA A 62 -4.13 12.08 -2.91
N GLN A 63 -3.52 12.84 -2.00
CA GLN A 63 -3.58 14.30 -2.00
C GLN A 63 -2.90 14.89 -3.24
N LEU A 64 -1.72 14.38 -3.61
CA LEU A 64 -1.02 14.76 -4.84
C LEU A 64 -1.81 14.33 -6.10
N GLY A 65 -2.60 13.26 -6.00
CA GLY A 65 -3.50 12.78 -7.04
C GLY A 65 -4.82 13.53 -7.16
N GLY A 66 -5.08 14.54 -6.31
CA GLY A 66 -6.29 15.37 -6.32
C GLY A 66 -7.45 14.80 -5.49
N LEU A 67 -7.20 13.81 -4.62
CA LEU A 67 -8.20 13.19 -3.71
C LEU A 67 -9.49 12.78 -4.44
N PRO A 68 -9.46 11.89 -5.44
CA PRO A 68 -10.62 11.58 -6.27
C PRO A 68 -11.84 11.06 -5.50
N LEU A 69 -11.63 10.42 -4.33
CA LEU A 69 -12.67 9.96 -3.42
C LEU A 69 -12.85 10.89 -2.19
N GLY A 70 -12.21 12.07 -2.21
CA GLY A 70 -12.30 13.03 -1.11
C GLY A 70 -11.94 12.44 0.26
N PRO A 71 -12.74 12.71 1.32
CA PRO A 71 -12.47 12.22 2.68
C PRO A 71 -12.44 10.69 2.83
N LEU A 72 -12.99 9.94 1.87
CA LEU A 72 -12.98 8.47 1.91
C LEU A 72 -11.55 7.90 1.83
N HIS A 73 -10.58 8.68 1.34
CA HIS A 73 -9.16 8.28 1.42
C HIS A 73 -8.64 8.09 2.85
N LEU A 74 -9.31 8.63 3.88
CA LEU A 74 -8.98 8.34 5.27
C LEU A 74 -9.26 6.89 5.63
N ILE A 75 -10.37 6.32 5.12
CA ILE A 75 -10.71 4.90 5.30
C ILE A 75 -9.63 4.06 4.64
N ILE A 76 -9.30 4.36 3.37
CA ILE A 76 -8.27 3.65 2.62
C ILE A 76 -6.91 3.74 3.33
N ALA A 77 -6.55 4.88 3.90
CA ALA A 77 -5.29 5.04 4.63
C ALA A 77 -5.21 4.10 5.86
N VAL A 78 -6.30 3.95 6.60
CA VAL A 78 -6.37 3.01 7.72
C VAL A 78 -6.28 1.57 7.22
N GLU A 79 -7.00 1.22 6.16
CA GLU A 79 -6.94 -0.11 5.53
C GLU A 79 -5.52 -0.44 5.03
N MET A 80 -4.85 0.52 4.37
CA MET A 80 -3.46 0.36 3.94
C MET A 80 -2.52 0.13 5.12
N ALA A 81 -2.66 0.88 6.22
CA ALA A 81 -1.86 0.68 7.41
C ALA A 81 -2.05 -0.73 8.00
N LEU A 82 -3.29 -1.21 8.07
CA LEU A 82 -3.61 -2.55 8.59
C LEU A 82 -3.10 -3.66 7.68
N LEU A 83 -3.27 -3.53 6.36
CA LEU A 83 -2.81 -4.52 5.38
C LEU A 83 -1.28 -4.61 5.35
N VAL A 84 -0.58 -3.47 5.42
CA VAL A 84 0.89 -3.43 5.50
C VAL A 84 1.38 -4.03 6.82
N LEU A 85 0.69 -3.76 7.93
CA LEU A 85 0.99 -4.38 9.22
C LEU A 85 0.87 -5.90 9.16
N LEU A 86 -0.25 -6.40 8.64
CA LEU A 86 -0.51 -7.84 8.46
C LEU A 86 0.52 -8.49 7.55
N PHE A 87 0.82 -7.85 6.40
CA PHE A 87 1.87 -8.30 5.50
C PHE A 87 3.20 -8.46 6.24
N GLY A 88 3.62 -7.45 7.00
CA GLY A 88 4.88 -7.48 7.74
C GLY A 88 4.94 -8.60 8.79
N LEU A 89 3.87 -8.78 9.57
CA LEU A 89 3.77 -9.84 10.57
C LEU A 89 3.90 -11.23 9.95
N LEU A 90 3.18 -11.49 8.87
CA LEU A 90 3.22 -12.76 8.16
C LEU A 90 4.56 -12.98 7.44
N TYR A 91 5.08 -11.95 6.80
CA TYR A 91 6.34 -12.04 6.07
C TYR A 91 7.52 -12.36 7.01
N GLN A 92 7.60 -11.69 8.16
CA GLN A 92 8.65 -11.91 9.16
C GLN A 92 8.49 -13.24 9.90
N SER A 93 7.27 -13.79 10.00
CA SER A 93 7.04 -15.15 10.53
C SER A 93 7.39 -16.27 9.53
N GLY A 94 8.00 -15.92 8.38
CA GLY A 94 8.38 -16.88 7.33
C GLY A 94 7.28 -17.22 6.32
N ARG A 95 6.05 -16.77 6.54
CA ARG A 95 4.88 -17.06 5.68
C ARG A 95 4.77 -16.09 4.50
N ARG A 96 5.86 -15.96 3.71
CA ARG A 96 6.00 -14.92 2.67
C ARG A 96 4.95 -15.00 1.56
N ILE A 97 4.64 -16.20 1.09
CA ILE A 97 3.62 -16.42 0.05
C ILE A 97 2.25 -16.01 0.58
N LEU A 98 1.90 -16.45 1.79
CA LEU A 98 0.64 -16.09 2.44
C LEU A 98 0.52 -14.59 2.65
N ALA A 99 1.60 -13.92 3.10
CA ALA A 99 1.65 -12.47 3.25
C ALA A 99 1.32 -11.75 1.94
N SER A 100 1.93 -12.21 0.83
CA SER A 100 1.74 -11.63 -0.50
C SER A 100 0.31 -11.84 -1.01
N ILE A 101 -0.22 -13.06 -0.90
CA ILE A 101 -1.59 -13.38 -1.33
C ILE A 101 -2.60 -12.56 -0.54
N LEU A 102 -2.48 -12.53 0.80
CA LEU A 102 -3.41 -11.78 1.65
C LEU A 102 -3.32 -10.28 1.42
N PHE A 103 -2.13 -9.74 1.13
CA PHE A 103 -2.00 -8.33 0.78
C PHE A 103 -2.66 -8.01 -0.56
N VAL A 104 -2.43 -8.83 -1.61
CA VAL A 104 -3.03 -8.61 -2.95
C VAL A 104 -4.55 -8.71 -2.89
N LEU A 105 -5.09 -9.75 -2.26
CA LEU A 105 -6.54 -9.91 -2.12
C LEU A 105 -7.13 -8.86 -1.17
N GLY A 106 -6.44 -8.58 -0.08
CA GLY A 106 -6.84 -7.56 0.89
C GLY A 106 -6.98 -6.19 0.26
N ASN A 107 -5.94 -5.73 -0.43
CA ASN A 107 -5.95 -4.43 -1.09
C ASN A 107 -6.87 -4.41 -2.33
N GLY A 108 -6.84 -5.47 -3.13
CA GLY A 108 -7.58 -5.50 -4.40
C GLY A 108 -9.07 -5.73 -4.27
N LEU A 109 -9.51 -6.48 -3.26
CA LEU A 109 -10.92 -6.86 -3.08
C LEU A 109 -11.50 -6.33 -1.78
N PHE A 110 -10.86 -6.63 -0.64
CA PHE A 110 -11.47 -6.35 0.67
C PHE A 110 -11.44 -4.86 1.02
N ALA A 111 -10.36 -4.13 0.69
CA ALA A 111 -10.29 -2.69 0.91
C ALA A 111 -11.24 -1.90 -0.01
N ALA A 112 -11.61 -2.47 -1.16
CA ALA A 112 -12.61 -1.87 -2.03
C ALA A 112 -14.07 -2.16 -1.60
N LEU A 113 -14.29 -3.19 -0.78
CA LEU A 113 -15.63 -3.68 -0.42
C LEU A 113 -16.51 -2.64 0.30
N PRO A 114 -16.02 -1.81 1.25
CA PRO A 114 -16.85 -0.77 1.86
C PRO A 114 -17.46 0.18 0.84
N PHE A 115 -16.77 0.44 -0.27
CA PHE A 115 -17.25 1.36 -1.31
C PHE A 115 -18.39 0.78 -2.16
N ALA A 116 -18.60 -0.54 -2.13
CA ALA A 116 -19.79 -1.16 -2.69
C ALA A 116 -21.08 -0.69 -1.99
N PHE A 117 -20.97 -0.39 -0.70
CA PHE A 117 -22.12 0.07 0.12
C PHE A 117 -22.15 1.60 0.22
N ILE A 118 -21.02 2.28 0.27
CA ILE A 118 -20.91 3.75 0.43
C ILE A 118 -21.22 4.45 -0.89
N ILE A 119 -20.75 3.91 -2.03
CA ILE A 119 -20.89 4.51 -3.36
C ILE A 119 -21.89 3.69 -4.19
N SER A 120 -21.49 2.52 -4.67
CA SER A 120 -22.34 1.55 -5.36
C SER A 120 -21.59 0.25 -5.65
N PHE A 121 -22.34 -0.83 -5.85
CA PHE A 121 -21.79 -2.12 -6.27
C PHE A 121 -21.12 -2.05 -7.66
N SER A 122 -21.70 -1.25 -8.55
CA SER A 122 -21.10 -1.01 -9.89
C SER A 122 -19.73 -0.34 -9.80
N PHE A 123 -19.55 0.60 -8.87
CA PHE A 123 -18.25 1.21 -8.61
C PHE A 123 -17.24 0.17 -8.13
N TYR A 124 -17.61 -0.69 -7.17
CA TYR A 124 -16.76 -1.76 -6.67
C TYR A 124 -16.29 -2.70 -7.79
N ILE A 125 -17.21 -3.19 -8.63
CA ILE A 125 -16.86 -4.07 -9.76
C ILE A 125 -15.94 -3.36 -10.77
N ALA A 126 -16.15 -2.08 -11.00
CA ALA A 126 -15.34 -1.31 -11.95
C ALA A 126 -13.90 -1.09 -11.47
N ILE A 127 -13.68 -0.93 -10.16
CA ILE A 127 -12.36 -0.60 -9.61
C ILE A 127 -11.57 -1.84 -9.16
N ALA A 128 -12.22 -2.89 -8.67
CA ALA A 128 -11.57 -4.04 -8.06
C ALA A 128 -10.53 -4.76 -8.96
N PRO A 129 -10.77 -4.99 -10.27
CA PRO A 129 -9.78 -5.62 -11.12
C PRO A 129 -8.48 -4.83 -11.23
N MET A 130 -8.58 -3.50 -11.32
CA MET A 130 -7.41 -2.63 -11.42
C MET A 130 -6.68 -2.48 -10.08
N LEU A 131 -7.41 -2.50 -8.95
CA LEU A 131 -6.81 -2.55 -7.61
C LEU A 131 -6.05 -3.87 -7.40
N LEU A 132 -6.59 -5.00 -7.84
CA LEU A 132 -5.90 -6.29 -7.82
C LEU A 132 -4.59 -6.23 -8.62
N LEU A 133 -4.65 -5.69 -9.85
CA LEU A 133 -3.48 -5.55 -10.69
C LEU A 133 -2.43 -4.64 -10.04
N ALA A 134 -2.84 -3.49 -9.51
CA ALA A 134 -1.95 -2.56 -8.83
C ALA A 134 -1.35 -3.18 -7.56
N ALA A 135 -2.15 -3.89 -6.76
CA ALA A 135 -1.67 -4.59 -5.57
C ALA A 135 -0.64 -5.68 -5.92
N LEU A 136 -0.88 -6.41 -7.00
CA LEU A 136 0.06 -7.42 -7.51
C LEU A 136 1.38 -6.78 -7.94
N ILE A 137 1.33 -5.71 -8.75
CA ILE A 137 2.54 -4.99 -9.21
C ILE A 137 3.32 -4.42 -8.02
N ASN A 138 2.64 -3.73 -7.09
CA ASN A 138 3.26 -3.21 -5.87
C ASN A 138 3.95 -4.32 -5.06
N THR A 139 3.28 -5.47 -4.91
CA THR A 139 3.84 -6.62 -4.18
C THR A 139 5.07 -7.19 -4.89
N ILE A 140 5.01 -7.38 -6.20
CA ILE A 140 6.15 -7.89 -6.99
C ILE A 140 7.34 -6.92 -6.88
N LEU A 141 7.13 -5.62 -7.07
CA LEU A 141 8.17 -4.60 -6.93
C LEU A 141 8.81 -4.65 -5.54
N ALA A 142 7.99 -4.70 -4.48
CA ALA A 142 8.48 -4.81 -3.12
C ALA A 142 9.33 -6.07 -2.91
N LEU A 143 8.86 -7.24 -3.35
CA LEU A 143 9.57 -8.51 -3.19
C LEU A 143 10.90 -8.53 -3.96
N LEU A 144 10.94 -7.99 -5.17
CA LEU A 144 12.17 -7.88 -5.96
C LEU A 144 13.21 -7.00 -5.23
N ILE A 145 12.80 -5.87 -4.68
CA ILE A 145 13.69 -4.98 -3.93
C ILE A 145 14.14 -5.64 -2.62
N ILE A 146 13.21 -6.21 -1.85
CA ILE A 146 13.51 -6.92 -0.59
C ILE A 146 14.51 -8.04 -0.83
N SER A 147 14.41 -8.78 -1.93
CA SER A 147 15.34 -9.87 -2.26
C SER A 147 16.77 -9.37 -2.45
N LYS A 148 16.94 -8.15 -2.94
CA LYS A 148 18.25 -7.50 -3.14
C LYS A 148 18.80 -6.90 -1.84
N LEU A 149 17.92 -6.50 -0.92
CA LEU A 149 18.31 -5.91 0.37
C LEU A 149 18.74 -6.96 1.41
N LYS A 150 18.29 -8.21 1.29
CA LYS A 150 18.60 -9.30 2.25
C LYS A 150 20.08 -9.49 2.59
N PRO A 151 21.06 -9.28 1.68
CA PRO A 151 22.47 -9.41 2.04
C PRO A 151 22.96 -8.36 3.05
N PHE A 152 22.17 -7.29 3.28
CA PHE A 152 22.53 -6.15 4.14
C PHE A 152 21.85 -6.18 5.51
N PHE A 153 20.97 -7.14 5.77
CA PHE A 153 20.25 -7.36 7.04
C PHE A 153 20.27 -8.87 7.35
#